data_ec90df53e663cce69a06cc1a8b399b45
#
_entry.id   ec90df53e663cce69a06cc1a8b399b45
#
_cell.length_a   1.000
_cell.length_b   1.000
_cell.length_c   1.000
_cell.angle_alpha   90.00
_cell.angle_beta   90.00
_cell.angle_gamma   90.00
#
_symmetry.space_group_name_H-M   'P 1'
#
loop_
_entity.id
_entity.type
_entity.pdbx_description
1 polymer ?
#
loop_
_entity_poly.entity_id
_entity_poly.type
_entity_poly.pdbx_seq_one_letter_code
_entity_poly.pdbx_strand_id
1 'polypeptide(L)'
;MDHDLTFKSLSEVLHDDVTPFVVSLRSKECPGIKQLLQKLMIQLMGCHVDVDSSEEEHSKLSSNRIRCSVASLIDWYRNITKETDTESPCRKRMFSSRHLESPPVVVIFKDLESFTTKVLQDFIFISSHCIHEFPLVLIFGIATSPMIIHKLLPHTVSSSLCIELFQSLSCKEHLTKVIDKLLLTNQFPFKLSEKVLQVLLNIFLYHDFSVQNFIKGFQLSLLEHCYSHPLSVLCCEIQEARKRTKMLSHSQCENIRRLPSFRRFVENQVSNKQTVLLTDDECLKETTQELLQDLHTYHENYFPILCCLHAFTSSLPKYPLGKQIRELYCTCLEKKVWETEEYESAIQLVRMMAKDELVVILEKCVEIITSSSSEQLKIPSGKLEQYLDQFRNLEAEANGGQAEPISSLQELQKKTDLYHLQKTLLEMKESRKLKKLTKFEMLRFEVVDFVDGLVRNYLAPAEMQTLHEVMYFSAANTLREHLNAAPRVALHTALNNPYFYLKNESLKTDAGCISNAAPDICIAYKLHLECGRLINLVDWLEAFSTVVIAAENPNSNVKDQIDDAIHARFIRAVSELELLGFIKPSKQKTDHVARLTWGSC
;
A
#
# COMPACT_ATOMS: atom_id res chain seq x y z
N MET A 1 10.65 -6.20 -1.34
CA MET A 1 10.70 -4.91 -2.05
C MET A 1 10.26 -5.11 -3.48
N ASP A 2 9.51 -4.18 -4.03
CA ASP A 2 8.80 -4.32 -5.33
C ASP A 2 9.69 -4.09 -6.56
N HIS A 3 10.99 -4.39 -6.45
CA HIS A 3 11.96 -4.18 -7.53
C HIS A 3 11.62 -4.96 -8.80
N ASP A 4 11.02 -6.13 -8.68
CA ASP A 4 10.66 -6.94 -9.84
C ASP A 4 9.67 -6.25 -10.77
N LEU A 5 8.68 -5.53 -10.22
CA LEU A 5 7.72 -4.75 -11.02
C LEU A 5 8.39 -3.55 -11.69
N THR A 6 9.26 -2.85 -10.96
CA THR A 6 10.00 -1.71 -11.51
C THR A 6 10.87 -2.15 -12.68
N PHE A 7 11.60 -3.26 -12.53
CA PHE A 7 12.44 -3.78 -13.62
C PHE A 7 11.62 -4.37 -14.77
N LYS A 8 10.44 -4.94 -14.49
CA LYS A 8 9.55 -5.39 -15.55
C LYS A 8 9.03 -4.22 -16.38
N SER A 9 8.51 -3.18 -15.73
CA SER A 9 8.06 -1.96 -16.41
C SER A 9 9.20 -1.26 -17.17
N LEU A 10 10.40 -1.19 -16.58
CA LEU A 10 11.59 -0.67 -17.25
C LEU A 10 11.94 -1.49 -18.50
N SER A 11 11.89 -2.81 -18.40
CA SER A 11 12.17 -3.71 -19.53
C SER A 11 11.15 -3.53 -20.66
N GLU A 12 9.86 -3.34 -20.33
CA GLU A 12 8.79 -3.08 -21.31
C GLU A 12 9.02 -1.74 -22.03
N VAL A 13 9.27 -0.67 -21.29
CA VAL A 13 9.55 0.66 -21.88
C VAL A 13 10.82 0.64 -22.74
N LEU A 14 11.88 -0.01 -22.28
CA LEU A 14 13.11 -0.13 -23.06
C LEU A 14 12.92 -0.94 -24.35
N HIS A 15 12.09 -1.99 -24.27
CA HIS A 15 11.78 -2.82 -25.43
C HIS A 15 10.95 -2.05 -26.46
N ASP A 16 9.99 -1.24 -26.03
CA ASP A 16 9.08 -0.52 -26.93
C ASP A 16 9.72 0.76 -27.51
N ASP A 17 10.50 1.50 -26.71
CA ASP A 17 10.99 2.83 -27.09
C ASP A 17 12.45 2.85 -27.54
N VAL A 18 13.29 1.88 -27.11
CA VAL A 18 14.74 1.97 -27.31
C VAL A 18 15.30 0.83 -28.17
N THR A 19 15.10 -0.42 -27.76
CA THR A 19 15.69 -1.58 -28.43
C THR A 19 14.91 -2.87 -28.15
N PRO A 20 14.74 -3.77 -29.14
CA PRO A 20 14.12 -5.07 -28.90
C PRO A 20 15.02 -6.04 -28.11
N PHE A 21 16.29 -5.68 -27.90
CA PHE A 21 17.30 -6.54 -27.28
C PHE A 21 17.46 -6.21 -25.79
N VAL A 22 16.45 -6.53 -24.99
CA VAL A 22 16.46 -6.31 -23.53
C VAL A 22 16.46 -7.65 -22.80
N VAL A 23 17.47 -7.85 -21.94
CA VAL A 23 17.64 -9.07 -21.15
C VAL A 23 17.60 -8.74 -19.66
N SER A 24 16.93 -9.57 -18.87
CA SER A 24 16.82 -9.42 -17.43
C SER A 24 17.38 -10.64 -16.72
N LEU A 25 18.42 -10.43 -15.89
CA LEU A 25 19.15 -11.48 -15.19
C LEU A 25 18.95 -11.41 -13.67
N ARG A 26 18.81 -12.58 -13.05
CA ARG A 26 18.77 -12.75 -11.59
C ARG A 26 19.97 -13.55 -11.11
N SER A 27 20.49 -13.23 -9.93
CA SER A 27 21.65 -13.91 -9.34
C SER A 27 21.44 -15.42 -9.18
N LYS A 28 20.24 -15.84 -8.76
CA LYS A 28 19.88 -17.26 -8.57
C LYS A 28 19.97 -18.09 -9.85
N GLU A 29 19.78 -17.47 -11.00
CA GLU A 29 19.80 -18.13 -12.32
C GLU A 29 21.20 -18.14 -12.95
N CYS A 30 22.14 -17.38 -12.38
CA CYS A 30 23.46 -17.12 -12.94
C CYS A 30 24.59 -17.38 -11.90
N PRO A 31 24.74 -18.59 -11.35
CA PRO A 31 25.77 -18.89 -10.37
C PRO A 31 27.20 -18.84 -10.94
N GLY A 32 27.35 -18.92 -12.28
CA GLY A 32 28.63 -18.86 -12.98
C GLY A 32 28.52 -18.15 -14.32
N ILE A 33 29.67 -17.78 -14.91
CA ILE A 33 29.73 -17.07 -16.19
C ILE A 33 29.10 -17.85 -17.36
N LYS A 34 29.24 -19.20 -17.37
CA LYS A 34 28.65 -20.05 -18.40
C LYS A 34 27.11 -19.97 -18.36
N GLN A 35 26.50 -20.08 -17.17
CA GLN A 35 25.06 -19.99 -16.98
C GLN A 35 24.53 -18.58 -17.30
N LEU A 36 25.31 -17.54 -16.97
CA LEU A 36 24.96 -16.16 -17.31
C LEU A 36 24.90 -15.99 -18.83
N LEU A 37 25.94 -16.40 -19.57
CA LEU A 37 25.97 -16.32 -21.03
C LEU A 37 24.85 -17.16 -21.67
N GLN A 38 24.61 -18.36 -21.14
CA GLN A 38 23.54 -19.23 -21.60
C GLN A 38 22.17 -18.57 -21.45
N LYS A 39 21.88 -17.97 -20.28
CA LYS A 39 20.62 -17.28 -20.03
C LYS A 39 20.44 -16.05 -20.91
N LEU A 40 21.51 -15.29 -21.13
CA LEU A 40 21.55 -14.15 -22.04
C LEU A 40 21.22 -14.57 -23.46
N MET A 41 21.84 -15.66 -23.96
CA MET A 41 21.58 -16.21 -25.30
C MET A 41 20.13 -16.71 -25.44
N ILE A 42 19.60 -17.42 -24.44
CA ILE A 42 18.22 -17.92 -24.46
C ILE A 42 17.21 -16.74 -24.57
N GLN A 43 17.41 -15.67 -23.81
CA GLN A 43 16.49 -14.53 -23.85
C GLN A 43 16.60 -13.71 -25.13
N LEU A 44 17.79 -13.56 -25.72
CA LEU A 44 18.00 -12.81 -26.95
C LEU A 44 17.58 -13.60 -28.20
N MET A 45 17.93 -14.88 -28.26
CA MET A 45 17.73 -15.69 -29.45
C MET A 45 16.41 -16.46 -29.45
N GLY A 46 15.69 -16.51 -28.31
CA GLY A 46 14.45 -17.27 -28.19
C GLY A 46 14.61 -18.80 -28.34
N CYS A 47 15.86 -19.30 -28.33
CA CYS A 47 16.15 -20.70 -28.51
C CYS A 47 16.23 -21.43 -27.18
N HIS A 48 15.55 -22.57 -27.06
CA HIS A 48 15.78 -23.51 -25.98
C HIS A 48 17.15 -24.16 -26.16
N VAL A 49 18.10 -23.79 -25.31
CA VAL A 49 19.40 -24.46 -25.22
C VAL A 49 19.25 -25.58 -24.20
N ASP A 50 19.18 -26.80 -24.67
CA ASP A 50 19.15 -27.97 -23.79
C ASP A 50 20.48 -28.08 -23.03
N VAL A 51 20.35 -28.17 -21.71
CA VAL A 51 21.45 -28.39 -20.79
C VAL A 51 21.87 -29.86 -20.92
N ASP A 52 23.16 -30.13 -21.10
CA ASP A 52 23.74 -31.47 -21.02
C ASP A 52 23.27 -32.20 -19.74
N SER A 53 22.18 -32.94 -19.81
CA SER A 53 21.91 -34.07 -18.95
C SER A 53 22.35 -35.32 -19.72
N SER A 54 23.43 -35.92 -19.23
CA SER A 54 23.81 -37.28 -19.58
C SER A 54 22.66 -38.20 -19.20
N GLU A 55 21.84 -38.60 -20.17
CA GLU A 55 21.19 -39.91 -20.24
C GLU A 55 20.36 -39.99 -21.53
N GLU A 56 20.50 -41.15 -22.17
CA GLU A 56 20.07 -41.53 -23.49
C GLU A 56 18.56 -41.56 -23.67
N GLU A 57 18.02 -41.06 -24.78
CA GLU A 57 17.33 -41.81 -25.85
C GLU A 57 16.46 -40.92 -26.75
N HIS A 58 16.75 -41.04 -28.04
CA HIS A 58 15.90 -40.88 -29.24
C HIS A 58 14.72 -39.87 -29.28
N SER A 59 14.98 -38.71 -29.89
CA SER A 59 14.15 -38.28 -31.01
C SER A 59 14.88 -37.25 -31.90
N LYS A 60 14.93 -37.57 -33.17
CA LYS A 60 15.52 -36.76 -34.24
C LYS A 60 14.66 -35.55 -34.52
N LEU A 61 15.12 -34.38 -34.15
CA LEU A 61 14.85 -33.13 -34.84
C LEU A 61 16.09 -32.24 -34.68
N SER A 62 16.71 -31.90 -35.79
CA SER A 62 17.94 -31.13 -35.89
C SER A 62 17.74 -29.71 -35.32
N SER A 63 18.02 -29.52 -34.04
CA SER A 63 18.25 -28.21 -33.47
C SER A 63 19.76 -27.95 -33.52
N ASN A 64 20.17 -26.88 -34.19
CA ASN A 64 21.52 -26.36 -34.20
C ASN A 64 21.96 -26.15 -32.75
N ARG A 65 22.89 -27.01 -32.27
CA ARG A 65 23.54 -26.86 -30.96
C ARG A 65 24.44 -25.64 -31.02
N ILE A 66 23.90 -24.50 -30.57
CA ILE A 66 24.66 -23.26 -30.50
C ILE A 66 25.61 -23.35 -29.30
N ARG A 67 26.90 -23.23 -29.55
CA ARG A 67 27.92 -23.18 -28.48
C ARG A 67 27.72 -21.87 -27.71
N CYS A 68 27.58 -21.95 -26.39
CA CYS A 68 27.51 -20.78 -25.52
C CYS A 68 28.88 -20.07 -25.46
N SER A 69 29.12 -19.17 -26.40
CA SER A 69 30.30 -18.33 -26.46
C SER A 69 29.94 -16.89 -26.85
N VAL A 70 30.75 -15.94 -26.42
CA VAL A 70 30.56 -14.53 -26.79
C VAL A 70 30.70 -14.33 -28.30
N ALA A 71 31.57 -15.12 -28.98
CA ALA A 71 31.70 -15.08 -30.43
C ALA A 71 30.38 -15.43 -31.13
N SER A 72 29.67 -16.48 -30.66
CA SER A 72 28.37 -16.88 -31.22
C SER A 72 27.30 -15.77 -31.02
N LEU A 73 27.38 -15.01 -29.92
CA LEU A 73 26.49 -13.88 -29.63
C LEU A 73 26.76 -12.71 -30.58
N ILE A 74 28.04 -12.43 -30.84
CA ILE A 74 28.46 -11.38 -31.80
C ILE A 74 28.03 -11.73 -33.22
N ASP A 75 28.23 -12.97 -33.64
CA ASP A 75 27.82 -13.44 -34.97
C ASP A 75 26.30 -13.38 -35.14
N TRP A 76 25.55 -13.76 -34.12
CA TRP A 76 24.10 -13.66 -34.11
C TRP A 76 23.66 -12.17 -34.25
N TYR A 77 24.24 -11.27 -33.45
CA TYR A 77 23.93 -9.85 -33.48
C TYR A 77 24.23 -9.22 -34.84
N ARG A 78 25.40 -9.55 -35.43
CA ARG A 78 25.78 -9.10 -36.76
C ARG A 78 24.85 -9.61 -37.87
N ASN A 79 24.34 -10.81 -37.76
CA ASN A 79 23.41 -11.39 -38.74
C ASN A 79 22.06 -10.65 -38.67
N ILE A 80 21.50 -10.45 -37.50
CA ILE A 80 20.23 -9.74 -37.35
C ILE A 80 20.33 -8.27 -37.78
N THR A 81 21.43 -7.59 -37.45
CA THR A 81 21.59 -6.18 -37.86
C THR A 81 21.78 -6.05 -39.37
N LYS A 82 22.39 -7.01 -40.05
CA LYS A 82 22.50 -7.03 -41.52
C LYS A 82 21.19 -7.38 -42.21
N GLU A 83 20.39 -8.28 -41.66
CA GLU A 83 19.05 -8.62 -42.21
C GLU A 83 18.08 -7.46 -42.14
N THR A 84 18.18 -6.57 -41.13
CA THR A 84 17.35 -5.37 -41.02
C THR A 84 17.65 -4.32 -42.08
N ASP A 85 18.86 -4.29 -42.68
CA ASP A 85 19.25 -3.37 -43.76
C ASP A 85 18.74 -3.81 -45.14
N THR A 86 18.38 -5.09 -45.29
CA THR A 86 17.99 -5.68 -46.59
C THR A 86 16.48 -5.88 -46.79
N GLU A 87 15.65 -5.77 -45.75
CA GLU A 87 14.22 -5.97 -45.83
C GLU A 87 13.41 -4.68 -46.06
N SER A 88 12.45 -4.79 -46.95
CA SER A 88 11.57 -3.84 -47.62
C SER A 88 10.89 -2.74 -46.77
N PRO A 89 10.41 -1.62 -47.42
CA PRO A 89 9.96 -0.38 -46.76
C PRO A 89 8.68 -0.49 -45.92
N CYS A 90 8.01 -1.64 -45.87
CA CYS A 90 6.78 -1.81 -45.08
C CYS A 90 7.02 -2.04 -43.57
N ARG A 91 8.18 -2.53 -43.13
CA ARG A 91 8.52 -2.73 -41.70
C ARG A 91 9.13 -1.50 -41.03
N LYS A 92 9.54 -0.48 -41.80
CA LYS A 92 10.12 0.78 -41.26
C LYS A 92 9.12 1.66 -40.48
N ARG A 93 7.83 1.32 -40.41
CA ARG A 93 6.82 2.10 -39.64
C ARG A 93 6.74 1.73 -38.16
N MET A 94 7.38 0.66 -37.73
CA MET A 94 7.37 0.22 -36.32
C MET A 94 8.56 0.78 -35.50
N PHE A 95 9.61 1.27 -36.14
CA PHE A 95 10.78 1.85 -35.49
C PHE A 95 10.94 3.33 -35.87
N SER A 96 10.05 4.17 -35.37
CA SER A 96 10.14 5.63 -35.51
C SER A 96 10.88 6.25 -34.33
N SER A 97 12.08 5.79 -34.01
CA SER A 97 12.94 6.53 -33.09
C SER A 97 14.38 6.55 -33.61
N ARG A 98 14.77 7.77 -33.98
CA ARG A 98 16.14 8.30 -34.12
C ARG A 98 17.24 7.29 -34.48
N HIS A 99 17.74 7.38 -35.70
CA HIS A 99 18.95 6.81 -36.27
C HIS A 99 20.03 6.39 -35.24
N LEU A 100 19.96 5.19 -34.70
CA LEU A 100 21.12 4.48 -34.22
C LEU A 100 21.46 3.41 -35.27
N GLU A 101 22.62 3.52 -35.89
CA GLU A 101 23.10 2.58 -36.92
C GLU A 101 23.23 1.13 -36.35
N SER A 102 23.29 0.97 -35.02
CA SER A 102 23.28 -0.32 -34.33
C SER A 102 22.50 -0.23 -33.01
N PRO A 103 21.34 -0.91 -32.85
CA PRO A 103 20.55 -0.88 -31.62
C PRO A 103 21.33 -1.51 -30.46
N PRO A 104 21.42 -0.87 -29.29
CA PRO A 104 22.16 -1.41 -28.15
C PRO A 104 21.47 -2.63 -27.55
N VAL A 105 22.27 -3.56 -27.05
CA VAL A 105 21.77 -4.69 -26.23
C VAL A 105 21.79 -4.27 -24.77
N VAL A 106 20.62 -4.29 -24.13
CA VAL A 106 20.46 -3.87 -22.72
C VAL A 106 20.39 -5.11 -21.82
N VAL A 107 21.29 -5.18 -20.84
CA VAL A 107 21.31 -6.27 -19.84
C VAL A 107 21.04 -5.70 -18.45
N ILE A 108 19.93 -6.12 -17.84
CA ILE A 108 19.47 -5.68 -16.53
C ILE A 108 19.86 -6.73 -15.49
N PHE A 109 20.72 -6.36 -14.56
CA PHE A 109 21.06 -7.14 -13.36
C PHE A 109 20.14 -6.69 -12.21
N LYS A 110 19.11 -7.47 -11.88
CA LYS A 110 18.09 -7.05 -10.90
C LYS A 110 18.61 -6.87 -9.48
N ASP A 111 19.50 -7.76 -9.05
CA ASP A 111 20.03 -7.80 -7.68
C ASP A 111 21.55 -7.88 -7.72
N LEU A 112 22.23 -6.77 -8.05
CA LEU A 112 23.69 -6.76 -8.21
C LEU A 112 24.42 -7.31 -6.97
N GLU A 113 23.90 -6.99 -5.78
CA GLU A 113 24.50 -7.34 -4.49
C GLU A 113 24.53 -8.87 -4.22
N SER A 114 23.62 -9.59 -4.84
CA SER A 114 23.50 -11.04 -4.69
C SER A 114 24.33 -11.82 -5.71
N PHE A 115 24.88 -11.15 -6.73
CA PHE A 115 25.73 -11.80 -7.72
C PHE A 115 27.12 -12.11 -7.17
N THR A 116 27.68 -13.22 -7.60
CA THR A 116 29.07 -13.56 -7.30
C THR A 116 30.00 -12.53 -7.92
N THR A 117 30.85 -11.90 -7.13
CA THR A 117 31.79 -10.85 -7.59
C THR A 117 32.63 -11.27 -8.78
N LYS A 118 33.14 -12.52 -8.77
CA LYS A 118 33.94 -13.08 -9.85
C LYS A 118 33.15 -13.15 -11.17
N VAL A 119 31.90 -13.56 -11.14
CA VAL A 119 31.04 -13.66 -12.35
C VAL A 119 30.82 -12.29 -12.97
N LEU A 120 30.56 -11.26 -12.14
CA LEU A 120 30.41 -9.88 -12.62
C LEU A 120 31.71 -9.34 -13.20
N GLN A 121 32.85 -9.57 -12.53
CA GLN A 121 34.15 -9.15 -13.00
C GLN A 121 34.51 -9.77 -14.35
N ASP A 122 34.37 -11.09 -14.46
CA ASP A 122 34.65 -11.82 -15.70
C ASP A 122 33.74 -11.37 -16.84
N PHE A 123 32.44 -11.17 -16.54
CA PHE A 123 31.48 -10.70 -17.55
C PHE A 123 31.79 -9.28 -18.05
N ILE A 124 32.06 -8.34 -17.15
CA ILE A 124 32.38 -6.94 -17.50
C ILE A 124 33.70 -6.92 -18.29
N PHE A 125 34.69 -7.69 -17.86
CA PHE A 125 35.98 -7.76 -18.55
C PHE A 125 35.84 -8.31 -19.97
N ILE A 126 35.09 -9.39 -20.16
CA ILE A 126 34.84 -9.98 -21.50
C ILE A 126 34.05 -8.98 -22.36
N SER A 127 33.01 -8.35 -21.79
CA SER A 127 32.16 -7.40 -22.50
C SER A 127 32.91 -6.15 -22.95
N SER A 128 33.85 -5.65 -22.14
CA SER A 128 34.67 -4.47 -22.48
C SER A 128 35.56 -4.68 -23.72
N HIS A 129 36.01 -5.91 -23.99
CA HIS A 129 36.79 -6.25 -25.17
C HIS A 129 35.95 -6.29 -26.45
N CYS A 130 34.66 -6.55 -26.33
CA CYS A 130 33.75 -6.75 -27.46
C CYS A 130 32.84 -5.55 -27.75
N ILE A 131 33.00 -4.43 -27.06
CA ILE A 131 32.08 -3.29 -27.10
C ILE A 131 31.91 -2.67 -28.50
N HIS A 132 32.94 -2.71 -29.32
CA HIS A 132 32.88 -2.18 -30.70
C HIS A 132 32.07 -3.06 -31.67
N GLU A 133 31.97 -4.35 -31.37
CA GLU A 133 31.26 -5.32 -32.20
C GLU A 133 29.88 -5.64 -31.66
N PHE A 134 29.68 -5.44 -30.35
CA PHE A 134 28.48 -5.75 -29.61
C PHE A 134 28.20 -4.62 -28.61
N PRO A 135 27.37 -3.60 -28.98
CA PRO A 135 27.10 -2.44 -28.13
C PRO A 135 26.26 -2.87 -26.93
N LEU A 136 26.88 -2.96 -25.78
CA LEU A 136 26.26 -3.44 -24.53
C LEU A 136 26.04 -2.32 -23.54
N VAL A 137 24.83 -2.19 -23.04
CA VAL A 137 24.45 -1.31 -21.94
C VAL A 137 24.07 -2.15 -20.74
N LEU A 138 24.72 -1.92 -19.59
CA LEU A 138 24.48 -2.64 -18.35
C LEU A 138 23.66 -1.79 -17.40
N ILE A 139 22.54 -2.31 -16.90
CA ILE A 139 21.71 -1.67 -15.89
C ILE A 139 21.84 -2.49 -14.60
N PHE A 140 22.38 -1.86 -13.55
CA PHE A 140 22.58 -2.50 -12.26
C PHE A 140 21.51 -2.08 -11.25
N GLY A 141 20.71 -3.03 -10.80
CA GLY A 141 19.78 -2.84 -9.69
C GLY A 141 20.51 -2.93 -8.35
N ILE A 142 20.55 -1.81 -7.61
CA ILE A 142 21.23 -1.70 -6.32
C ILE A 142 20.19 -1.28 -5.28
N ALA A 143 20.08 -2.04 -4.20
CA ALA A 143 19.12 -1.78 -3.13
C ALA A 143 19.72 -0.93 -1.98
N THR A 144 21.03 -1.00 -1.75
CA THR A 144 21.66 -0.35 -0.58
C THR A 144 22.30 1.00 -0.93
N SER A 145 23.47 1.01 -1.51
CA SER A 145 24.23 2.23 -1.81
C SER A 145 25.04 2.09 -3.10
N PRO A 146 25.14 3.16 -3.91
CA PRO A 146 25.96 3.17 -5.12
C PRO A 146 27.43 2.79 -4.87
N MET A 147 27.93 3.05 -3.66
CA MET A 147 29.30 2.69 -3.25
C MET A 147 29.59 1.19 -3.27
N ILE A 148 28.54 0.34 -3.34
CA ILE A 148 28.72 -1.11 -3.38
C ILE A 148 29.45 -1.56 -4.66
N ILE A 149 29.28 -0.84 -5.77
CA ILE A 149 30.00 -1.13 -7.02
C ILE A 149 31.50 -1.08 -6.78
N HIS A 150 32.01 -0.07 -6.07
CA HIS A 150 33.44 0.04 -5.78
C HIS A 150 33.96 -0.98 -4.76
N LYS A 151 33.04 -1.59 -3.98
CA LYS A 151 33.39 -2.71 -3.07
C LYS A 151 33.40 -4.05 -3.79
N LEU A 152 32.47 -4.26 -4.74
CA LEU A 152 32.35 -5.51 -5.47
C LEU A 152 33.34 -5.61 -6.63
N LEU A 153 33.64 -4.50 -7.30
CA LEU A 153 34.49 -4.49 -8.48
C LEU A 153 35.87 -3.90 -8.14
N PRO A 154 36.96 -4.58 -8.48
CA PRO A 154 38.31 -4.03 -8.39
C PRO A 154 38.45 -2.83 -9.34
N HIS A 155 39.38 -1.94 -9.04
CA HIS A 155 39.60 -0.72 -9.81
C HIS A 155 39.83 -0.98 -11.31
N THR A 156 40.53 -2.06 -11.64
CA THR A 156 40.79 -2.48 -13.02
C THR A 156 39.52 -2.77 -13.85
N VAL A 157 38.46 -3.27 -13.20
CA VAL A 157 37.18 -3.55 -13.84
C VAL A 157 36.28 -2.32 -13.81
N SER A 158 36.25 -1.60 -12.69
CA SER A 158 35.40 -0.40 -12.56
C SER A 158 35.86 0.75 -13.48
N SER A 159 37.17 0.81 -13.82
CA SER A 159 37.70 1.79 -14.78
C SER A 159 37.24 1.56 -16.24
N SER A 160 36.77 0.37 -16.55
CA SER A 160 36.20 0.02 -17.87
C SER A 160 34.72 0.40 -18.02
N LEU A 161 34.10 0.90 -16.93
CA LEU A 161 32.69 1.27 -16.92
C LEU A 161 32.52 2.80 -16.87
N CYS A 162 31.68 3.33 -17.74
CA CYS A 162 31.15 4.68 -17.58
C CYS A 162 29.85 4.58 -16.78
N ILE A 163 29.89 4.98 -15.49
CA ILE A 163 28.79 4.77 -14.55
C ILE A 163 27.96 6.03 -14.41
N GLU A 164 26.70 5.92 -14.73
CA GLU A 164 25.69 6.95 -14.45
C GLU A 164 24.75 6.47 -13.35
N LEU A 165 24.35 7.37 -12.45
CA LEU A 165 23.50 7.08 -11.32
C LEU A 165 22.07 7.56 -11.56
N PHE A 166 21.12 6.63 -11.56
CA PHE A 166 19.69 6.91 -11.57
C PHE A 166 19.09 6.52 -10.23
N GLN A 167 18.56 7.51 -9.51
CA GLN A 167 17.92 7.26 -8.22
C GLN A 167 16.40 7.13 -8.41
N SER A 168 15.85 5.96 -8.08
CA SER A 168 14.40 5.77 -8.02
C SER A 168 13.83 6.46 -6.78
N LEU A 169 12.52 6.75 -6.82
CA LEU A 169 11.80 7.24 -5.64
C LEU A 169 11.89 6.22 -4.51
N SER A 170 11.95 6.70 -3.28
CA SER A 170 11.91 5.84 -2.10
C SER A 170 10.56 5.13 -1.99
N CYS A 171 10.52 3.96 -1.34
CA CYS A 171 9.27 3.23 -1.10
C CYS A 171 8.22 4.10 -0.39
N LYS A 172 8.66 5.03 0.49
CA LYS A 172 7.77 5.97 1.19
C LYS A 172 7.14 6.99 0.23
N GLU A 173 7.89 7.48 -0.74
CA GLU A 173 7.38 8.41 -1.77
C GLU A 173 6.45 7.70 -2.75
N HIS A 174 6.76 6.46 -3.12
CA HIS A 174 5.84 5.63 -3.91
C HIS A 174 4.52 5.40 -3.17
N LEU A 175 4.58 5.05 -1.87
CA LEU A 175 3.38 4.90 -1.06
C LEU A 175 2.56 6.20 -1.00
N THR A 176 3.22 7.35 -0.83
CA THR A 176 2.54 8.65 -0.82
C THR A 176 1.79 8.87 -2.12
N LYS A 177 2.43 8.63 -3.28
CA LYS A 177 1.76 8.73 -4.60
C LYS A 177 0.58 7.77 -4.75
N VAL A 178 0.67 6.56 -4.18
CA VAL A 178 -0.45 5.60 -4.19
C VAL A 178 -1.61 6.11 -3.34
N ILE A 179 -1.32 6.63 -2.15
CA ILE A 179 -2.33 7.23 -1.26
C ILE A 179 -3.00 8.42 -1.94
N ASP A 180 -2.23 9.33 -2.55
CA ASP A 180 -2.77 10.49 -3.26
C ASP A 180 -3.73 10.08 -4.39
N LYS A 181 -3.36 9.05 -5.17
CA LYS A 181 -4.17 8.61 -6.31
C LYS A 181 -5.38 7.75 -5.95
N LEU A 182 -5.35 7.00 -4.85
CA LEU A 182 -6.42 6.07 -4.47
C LEU A 182 -7.31 6.60 -3.35
N LEU A 183 -6.72 7.22 -2.33
CA LEU A 183 -7.45 7.63 -1.13
C LEU A 183 -7.83 9.12 -1.16
N LEU A 184 -6.91 9.99 -1.55
CA LEU A 184 -7.10 11.45 -1.56
C LEU A 184 -7.71 11.96 -2.88
N THR A 185 -8.56 11.17 -3.49
CA THR A 185 -9.21 11.48 -4.77
C THR A 185 -10.70 11.18 -4.72
N ASN A 186 -11.49 11.93 -5.49
CA ASN A 186 -12.92 11.67 -5.67
C ASN A 186 -13.20 10.63 -6.75
N GLN A 187 -12.24 10.35 -7.63
CA GLN A 187 -12.41 9.39 -8.73
C GLN A 187 -12.65 7.97 -8.22
N PHE A 188 -12.13 7.63 -7.04
CA PHE A 188 -12.31 6.33 -6.44
C PHE A 188 -13.17 6.43 -5.18
N PRO A 189 -14.43 5.96 -5.20
CA PRO A 189 -15.40 6.20 -4.13
C PRO A 189 -15.09 5.42 -2.85
N PHE A 190 -14.47 4.25 -2.94
CA PHE A 190 -14.11 3.43 -1.78
C PHE A 190 -13.00 4.08 -0.95
N LYS A 191 -13.23 4.17 0.35
CA LYS A 191 -12.29 4.75 1.33
C LYS A 191 -12.06 3.79 2.50
N LEU A 192 -10.94 4.00 3.19
CA LEU A 192 -10.61 3.27 4.39
C LEU A 192 -10.90 4.13 5.63
N SER A 193 -11.42 3.51 6.68
CA SER A 193 -11.44 4.14 8.00
C SER A 193 -10.02 4.26 8.56
N GLU A 194 -9.84 5.13 9.55
CA GLU A 194 -8.55 5.37 10.20
C GLU A 194 -7.91 4.06 10.67
N LYS A 195 -8.65 3.20 11.40
CA LYS A 195 -8.13 1.94 11.95
C LYS A 195 -7.63 0.98 10.88
N VAL A 196 -8.34 0.85 9.76
CA VAL A 196 -7.95 -0.01 8.64
C VAL A 196 -6.72 0.55 7.94
N LEU A 197 -6.71 1.86 7.69
CA LEU A 197 -5.56 2.53 7.09
C LEU A 197 -4.30 2.39 7.95
N GLN A 198 -4.41 2.56 9.28
CA GLN A 198 -3.29 2.35 10.21
C GLN A 198 -2.77 0.90 10.17
N VAL A 199 -3.64 -0.10 10.08
CA VAL A 199 -3.20 -1.50 9.95
C VAL A 199 -2.33 -1.68 8.72
N LEU A 200 -2.77 -1.21 7.55
CA LEU A 200 -2.00 -1.32 6.31
C LEU A 200 -0.70 -0.51 6.34
N LEU A 201 -0.74 0.70 6.90
CA LEU A 201 0.45 1.54 7.07
C LEU A 201 1.46 0.91 8.03
N ASN A 202 1.01 0.32 9.13
CA ASN A 202 1.89 -0.35 10.09
C ASN A 202 2.57 -1.57 9.46
N ILE A 203 1.86 -2.37 8.69
CA ILE A 203 2.45 -3.49 7.94
C ILE A 203 3.52 -2.96 6.99
N PHE A 204 3.20 -1.92 6.22
CA PHE A 204 4.16 -1.32 5.30
C PHE A 204 5.38 -0.73 6.00
N LEU A 205 5.19 0.05 7.08
CA LEU A 205 6.29 0.79 7.72
C LEU A 205 7.19 -0.08 8.60
N TYR A 206 6.67 -1.14 9.20
CA TYR A 206 7.38 -1.92 10.21
C TYR A 206 7.71 -3.35 9.79
N HIS A 207 7.07 -3.87 8.72
CA HIS A 207 7.26 -5.28 8.34
C HIS A 207 7.91 -5.47 6.97
N ASP A 208 7.35 -4.93 5.89
CA ASP A 208 7.76 -5.36 4.55
C ASP A 208 8.23 -4.25 3.60
N PHE A 209 7.88 -2.99 3.84
CA PHE A 209 8.15 -1.85 2.93
C PHE A 209 7.70 -2.08 1.48
N SER A 210 6.73 -2.97 1.25
CA SER A 210 6.22 -3.31 -0.07
C SER A 210 4.96 -2.52 -0.40
N VAL A 211 5.04 -1.67 -1.42
CA VAL A 211 3.89 -0.92 -1.96
C VAL A 211 2.89 -1.90 -2.60
N GLN A 212 3.40 -2.97 -3.21
CA GLN A 212 2.55 -4.01 -3.80
C GLN A 212 1.69 -4.71 -2.74
N ASN A 213 2.27 -5.04 -1.58
CA ASN A 213 1.52 -5.66 -0.49
C ASN A 213 0.49 -4.68 0.10
N PHE A 214 0.84 -3.39 0.19
CA PHE A 214 -0.13 -2.35 0.56
C PHE A 214 -1.31 -2.31 -0.42
N ILE A 215 -1.05 -2.32 -1.74
CA ILE A 215 -2.10 -2.34 -2.76
C ILE A 215 -2.95 -3.61 -2.67
N LYS A 216 -2.34 -4.79 -2.47
CA LYS A 216 -3.07 -6.06 -2.26
C LYS A 216 -3.94 -6.03 -1.00
N GLY A 217 -3.42 -5.47 0.10
CA GLY A 217 -4.19 -5.27 1.33
C GLY A 217 -5.38 -4.32 1.12
N PHE A 218 -5.18 -3.26 0.33
CA PHE A 218 -6.25 -2.35 -0.08
C PHE A 218 -7.31 -3.06 -0.96
N GLN A 219 -6.88 -3.87 -1.93
CA GLN A 219 -7.77 -4.68 -2.76
C GLN A 219 -8.56 -5.69 -1.93
N LEU A 220 -7.91 -6.33 -0.96
CA LEU A 220 -8.58 -7.24 -0.02
C LEU A 220 -9.64 -6.52 0.82
N SER A 221 -9.34 -5.32 1.29
CA SER A 221 -10.31 -4.48 2.02
C SER A 221 -11.52 -4.12 1.15
N LEU A 222 -11.30 -3.81 -0.13
CA LEU A 222 -12.38 -3.55 -1.09
C LEU A 222 -13.23 -4.80 -1.33
N LEU A 223 -12.61 -5.96 -1.53
CA LEU A 223 -13.32 -7.24 -1.72
C LEU A 223 -14.16 -7.58 -0.49
N GLU A 224 -13.60 -7.43 0.70
CA GLU A 224 -14.33 -7.68 1.95
C GLU A 224 -15.49 -6.71 2.14
N HIS A 225 -15.31 -5.43 1.82
CA HIS A 225 -16.39 -4.46 1.83
C HIS A 225 -17.53 -4.84 0.87
N CYS A 226 -17.18 -5.23 -0.36
CA CYS A 226 -18.18 -5.66 -1.35
C CYS A 226 -18.91 -6.95 -0.95
N TYR A 227 -18.23 -7.85 -0.23
CA TYR A 227 -18.79 -9.12 0.19
C TYR A 227 -19.65 -9.00 1.45
N SER A 228 -19.18 -8.28 2.45
CA SER A 228 -19.81 -8.22 3.77
C SER A 228 -20.89 -7.13 3.87
N HIS A 229 -20.80 -6.05 3.08
CA HIS A 229 -21.71 -4.92 3.20
C HIS A 229 -22.77 -4.91 2.08
N PRO A 230 -24.06 -5.14 2.39
CA PRO A 230 -25.11 -5.26 1.38
C PRO A 230 -25.36 -3.97 0.60
N LEU A 231 -24.95 -2.82 1.11
CA LEU A 231 -25.06 -1.51 0.48
C LEU A 231 -23.82 -1.10 -0.32
N SER A 232 -22.81 -1.96 -0.40
CA SER A 232 -21.61 -1.72 -1.22
C SER A 232 -21.92 -1.49 -2.71
N VAL A 233 -23.09 -1.92 -3.16
CA VAL A 233 -23.63 -1.62 -4.51
C VAL A 233 -23.69 -0.11 -4.79
N LEU A 234 -23.88 0.72 -3.76
CA LEU A 234 -23.90 2.19 -3.86
C LEU A 234 -22.50 2.83 -3.81
N CYS A 235 -21.45 2.04 -3.50
CA CYS A 235 -20.06 2.50 -3.50
C CYS A 235 -19.52 2.55 -4.94
N CYS A 236 -20.03 3.48 -5.73
CA CYS A 236 -19.67 3.68 -7.13
C CYS A 236 -19.71 5.17 -7.49
N GLU A 237 -19.39 5.51 -8.74
CA GLU A 237 -19.47 6.88 -9.23
C GLU A 237 -20.89 7.44 -9.05
N ILE A 238 -21.01 8.74 -8.74
CA ILE A 238 -22.29 9.37 -8.37
C ILE A 238 -23.40 9.18 -9.40
N GLN A 239 -23.08 9.21 -10.68
CA GLN A 239 -24.06 9.02 -11.74
C GLN A 239 -24.65 7.59 -11.74
N GLU A 240 -23.78 6.61 -11.48
CA GLU A 240 -24.19 5.21 -11.38
C GLU A 240 -24.91 4.94 -10.04
N ALA A 241 -24.44 5.56 -8.95
CA ALA A 241 -25.08 5.47 -7.64
C ALA A 241 -26.55 5.96 -7.70
N ARG A 242 -26.81 7.07 -8.40
CA ARG A 242 -28.17 7.58 -8.63
C ARG A 242 -29.09 6.60 -9.37
N LYS A 243 -28.56 5.88 -10.36
CA LYS A 243 -29.33 4.85 -11.08
C LYS A 243 -29.62 3.66 -10.18
N ARG A 244 -28.59 3.18 -9.45
CA ARG A 244 -28.71 2.02 -8.55
C ARG A 244 -29.65 2.29 -7.37
N THR A 245 -29.65 3.50 -6.84
CA THR A 245 -30.57 3.89 -5.75
C THR A 245 -32.03 3.73 -6.15
N LYS A 246 -32.40 4.05 -7.41
CA LYS A 246 -33.76 3.85 -7.91
C LYS A 246 -34.16 2.37 -7.98
N MET A 247 -33.19 1.47 -8.18
CA MET A 247 -33.40 0.03 -8.32
C MET A 247 -33.30 -0.74 -7.00
N LEU A 248 -33.13 -0.06 -5.86
CA LEU A 248 -32.98 -0.72 -4.56
C LEU A 248 -34.23 -1.54 -4.21
N SER A 249 -34.01 -2.76 -3.73
CA SER A 249 -35.06 -3.60 -3.18
C SER A 249 -35.49 -3.15 -1.79
N HIS A 250 -36.69 -3.57 -1.36
CA HIS A 250 -37.18 -3.29 -0.01
C HIS A 250 -36.19 -3.72 1.09
N SER A 251 -35.56 -4.89 0.93
CA SER A 251 -34.54 -5.38 1.87
C SER A 251 -33.31 -4.45 1.96
N GLN A 252 -32.90 -3.86 0.84
CA GLN A 252 -31.81 -2.89 0.82
C GLN A 252 -32.22 -1.54 1.45
N CYS A 253 -33.45 -1.12 1.25
CA CYS A 253 -34.02 0.05 1.94
C CYS A 253 -34.04 -0.14 3.46
N GLU A 254 -34.41 -1.34 3.94
CA GLU A 254 -34.32 -1.68 5.36
C GLU A 254 -32.88 -1.65 5.89
N ASN A 255 -31.92 -2.09 5.09
CA ASN A 255 -30.51 -2.00 5.46
C ASN A 255 -30.04 -0.55 5.59
N ILE A 256 -30.53 0.36 4.72
CA ILE A 256 -30.24 1.81 4.86
C ILE A 256 -30.82 2.35 6.19
N ARG A 257 -32.08 2.01 6.52
CA ARG A 257 -32.72 2.42 7.77
C ARG A 257 -31.97 1.93 9.02
N ARG A 258 -31.24 0.82 8.92
CA ARG A 258 -30.44 0.26 10.01
C ARG A 258 -29.08 0.93 10.21
N LEU A 259 -28.59 1.69 9.24
CA LEU A 259 -27.28 2.36 9.35
C LEU A 259 -27.26 3.36 10.50
N PRO A 260 -26.24 3.34 11.36
CA PRO A 260 -26.12 4.26 12.49
C PRO A 260 -26.11 5.74 12.07
N SER A 261 -25.43 6.08 10.97
CA SER A 261 -25.40 7.46 10.46
C SER A 261 -26.77 7.92 9.95
N PHE A 262 -27.50 7.04 9.27
CA PHE A 262 -28.84 7.35 8.79
C PHE A 262 -29.84 7.52 9.95
N ARG A 263 -29.76 6.69 11.00
CA ARG A 263 -30.59 6.86 12.20
C ARG A 263 -30.36 8.21 12.85
N ARG A 264 -29.11 8.62 13.05
CA ARG A 264 -28.78 9.97 13.55
C ARG A 264 -29.37 11.07 12.67
N PHE A 265 -29.35 10.89 11.35
CA PHE A 265 -29.96 11.84 10.42
C PHE A 265 -31.48 11.92 10.61
N VAL A 266 -32.17 10.78 10.72
CA VAL A 266 -33.63 10.72 10.94
C VAL A 266 -34.00 11.35 12.27
N GLU A 267 -33.25 11.08 13.34
CA GLU A 267 -33.51 11.68 14.69
C GLU A 267 -33.46 13.22 14.67
N ASN A 268 -32.64 13.80 13.79
CA ASN A 268 -32.54 15.26 13.63
C ASN A 268 -33.64 15.88 12.72
N GLN A 269 -34.50 15.06 12.11
CA GLN A 269 -35.58 15.53 11.26
C GLN A 269 -36.89 15.81 12.06
N VAL A 270 -37.80 16.55 11.46
CA VAL A 270 -39.14 16.81 12.02
C VAL A 270 -39.95 15.50 12.06
N SER A 271 -40.77 15.29 13.09
CA SER A 271 -41.53 14.05 13.34
C SER A 271 -42.31 13.52 12.12
N ASN A 272 -42.91 14.40 11.32
CA ASN A 272 -43.61 13.99 10.09
C ASN A 272 -42.68 13.42 9.04
N LYS A 273 -41.45 13.98 8.88
CA LYS A 273 -40.42 13.42 7.98
C LYS A 273 -39.84 12.12 8.51
N GLN A 274 -39.70 12.00 9.83
CA GLN A 274 -39.20 10.75 10.44
C GLN A 274 -40.10 9.57 10.09
N THR A 275 -41.44 9.73 10.26
CA THR A 275 -42.37 8.66 9.94
C THR A 275 -42.36 8.29 8.46
N VAL A 276 -42.32 9.29 7.56
CA VAL A 276 -42.27 9.04 6.11
C VAL A 276 -40.98 8.30 5.72
N LEU A 277 -39.81 8.73 6.21
CA LEU A 277 -38.54 8.08 5.92
C LEU A 277 -38.46 6.63 6.43
N LEU A 278 -39.19 6.32 7.51
CA LEU A 278 -39.21 4.96 8.07
C LEU A 278 -40.23 4.06 7.39
N THR A 279 -41.27 4.59 6.74
CA THR A 279 -42.36 3.79 6.16
C THR A 279 -42.38 3.80 4.65
N ASP A 280 -41.99 4.88 3.99
CA ASP A 280 -42.03 5.03 2.53
C ASP A 280 -40.64 4.78 1.91
N ASP A 281 -40.57 3.80 1.00
CA ASP A 281 -39.33 3.44 0.30
C ASP A 281 -38.98 4.44 -0.80
N GLU A 282 -39.96 5.06 -1.47
CA GLU A 282 -39.67 6.00 -2.55
C GLU A 282 -39.10 7.31 -2.00
N CYS A 283 -39.68 7.85 -0.94
CA CYS A 283 -39.13 9.00 -0.24
C CYS A 283 -37.71 8.71 0.31
N LEU A 284 -37.49 7.47 0.82
CA LEU A 284 -36.16 7.04 1.28
C LEU A 284 -35.14 7.04 0.14
N LYS A 285 -35.51 6.54 -1.05
CA LYS A 285 -34.60 6.51 -2.21
C LYS A 285 -34.22 7.90 -2.68
N GLU A 286 -35.17 8.83 -2.74
CA GLU A 286 -34.93 10.24 -3.08
C GLU A 286 -33.96 10.88 -2.07
N THR A 287 -34.24 10.75 -0.78
CA THR A 287 -33.38 11.29 0.28
C THR A 287 -31.99 10.64 0.24
N THR A 288 -31.91 9.34 -0.05
CA THR A 288 -30.62 8.65 -0.17
C THR A 288 -29.79 9.20 -1.33
N GLN A 289 -30.41 9.59 -2.45
CA GLN A 289 -29.71 10.23 -3.56
C GLN A 289 -29.14 11.60 -3.18
N GLU A 290 -29.92 12.40 -2.44
CA GLU A 290 -29.46 13.69 -1.93
C GLU A 290 -28.27 13.51 -0.98
N LEU A 291 -28.37 12.59 -0.02
CA LEU A 291 -27.32 12.32 0.95
C LEU A 291 -26.03 11.77 0.31
N LEU A 292 -26.15 10.94 -0.73
CA LEU A 292 -24.97 10.49 -1.49
C LEU A 292 -24.31 11.63 -2.29
N GLN A 293 -25.13 12.56 -2.81
CA GLN A 293 -24.60 13.76 -3.46
C GLN A 293 -23.87 14.66 -2.44
N ASP A 294 -24.45 14.85 -1.25
CA ASP A 294 -23.83 15.63 -0.17
C ASP A 294 -22.50 15.00 0.27
N LEU A 295 -22.45 13.67 0.40
CA LEU A 295 -21.22 12.94 0.73
C LEU A 295 -20.16 13.09 -0.37
N HIS A 296 -20.56 13.08 -1.64
CA HIS A 296 -19.64 13.31 -2.76
C HIS A 296 -19.09 14.74 -2.75
N THR A 297 -19.96 15.74 -2.57
CA THR A 297 -19.56 17.15 -2.44
C THR A 297 -18.66 17.38 -1.22
N TYR A 298 -18.94 16.67 -0.11
CA TYR A 298 -18.04 16.68 1.05
C TYR A 298 -16.63 16.24 0.66
N HIS A 299 -16.45 15.13 -0.06
CA HIS A 299 -15.13 14.67 -0.49
C HIS A 299 -14.47 15.64 -1.48
N GLU A 300 -15.24 16.26 -2.39
CA GLU A 300 -14.72 17.27 -3.32
C GLU A 300 -14.10 18.48 -2.62
N ASN A 301 -14.65 18.85 -1.46
CA ASN A 301 -14.13 19.94 -0.66
C ASN A 301 -13.05 19.50 0.32
N TYR A 302 -13.19 18.30 0.90
CA TYR A 302 -12.35 17.77 1.96
C TYR A 302 -10.88 17.60 1.51
N PHE A 303 -10.67 16.92 0.39
CA PHE A 303 -9.30 16.60 -0.04
C PHE A 303 -8.46 17.83 -0.42
N PRO A 304 -8.96 18.81 -1.19
CA PRO A 304 -8.19 20.03 -1.47
C PRO A 304 -7.83 20.80 -0.19
N ILE A 305 -8.76 20.94 0.76
CA ILE A 305 -8.48 21.63 2.01
C ILE A 305 -7.50 20.86 2.89
N LEU A 306 -7.55 19.52 2.90
CA LEU A 306 -6.55 18.69 3.56
C LEU A 306 -5.15 18.92 2.97
N CYS A 307 -5.04 18.98 1.64
CA CYS A 307 -3.79 19.28 0.95
C CYS A 307 -3.28 20.70 1.27
N CYS A 308 -4.18 21.68 1.35
CA CYS A 308 -3.83 23.04 1.78
C CYS A 308 -3.30 23.06 3.22
N LEU A 309 -3.99 22.42 4.16
CA LEU A 309 -3.52 22.33 5.54
C LEU A 309 -2.16 21.64 5.62
N HIS A 310 -1.96 20.56 4.86
CA HIS A 310 -0.66 19.90 4.77
C HIS A 310 0.43 20.82 4.20
N ALA A 311 0.12 21.65 3.20
CA ALA A 311 1.08 22.62 2.66
C ALA A 311 1.56 23.61 3.73
N PHE A 312 0.66 24.09 4.61
CA PHE A 312 1.02 24.95 5.74
C PHE A 312 1.82 24.24 6.83
N THR A 313 1.54 22.97 7.10
CA THR A 313 2.05 22.26 8.30
C THR A 313 3.29 21.40 8.02
N SER A 314 3.50 20.97 6.79
CA SER A 314 4.60 20.07 6.40
C SER A 314 6.00 20.69 6.52
N SER A 315 6.12 22.01 6.48
CA SER A 315 7.39 22.75 6.61
C SER A 315 7.69 23.20 8.04
N LEU A 316 6.72 23.07 8.96
CA LEU A 316 6.87 23.56 10.33
C LEU A 316 7.91 22.76 11.13
N PRO A 317 8.67 23.41 12.03
CA PRO A 317 9.58 22.72 12.93
C PRO A 317 8.82 21.73 13.84
N LYS A 318 9.46 20.58 14.12
CA LYS A 318 8.89 19.47 14.90
C LYS A 318 7.67 18.76 14.28
N TYR A 319 7.17 19.21 13.14
CA TYR A 319 6.05 18.60 12.41
C TYR A 319 4.85 18.22 13.30
N PRO A 320 4.18 19.18 13.94
CA PRO A 320 3.15 18.90 14.95
C PRO A 320 1.98 18.03 14.41
N LEU A 321 1.62 18.18 13.14
CA LEU A 321 0.59 17.37 12.48
C LEU A 321 1.15 16.30 11.53
N GLY A 322 2.44 15.95 11.71
CA GLY A 322 3.14 14.99 10.86
C GLY A 322 3.81 15.65 9.64
N LYS A 323 4.82 14.98 9.11
CA LYS A 323 5.55 15.40 7.91
C LYS A 323 4.88 14.95 6.63
N GLN A 324 4.20 13.82 6.67
CA GLN A 324 3.56 13.19 5.51
C GLN A 324 2.05 13.42 5.54
N ILE A 325 1.46 13.65 4.38
CA ILE A 325 0.02 13.89 4.25
C ILE A 325 -0.83 12.75 4.84
N ARG A 326 -0.34 11.50 4.78
CA ARG A 326 -1.01 10.34 5.36
C ARG A 326 -1.17 10.43 6.89
N GLU A 327 -0.23 11.07 7.58
CA GLU A 327 -0.26 11.24 9.04
C GLU A 327 -1.37 12.24 9.40
N LEU A 328 -1.39 13.38 8.73
CA LEU A 328 -2.46 14.36 8.85
C LEU A 328 -3.82 13.77 8.48
N TYR A 329 -3.90 12.99 7.40
CA TYR A 329 -5.14 12.36 6.96
C TYR A 329 -5.69 11.38 8.02
N CYS A 330 -4.83 10.54 8.63
CA CYS A 330 -5.24 9.67 9.73
C CYS A 330 -5.81 10.46 10.91
N THR A 331 -5.15 11.56 11.32
CA THR A 331 -5.63 12.41 12.40
C THR A 331 -7.00 13.04 12.07
N CYS A 332 -7.19 13.50 10.84
CA CYS A 332 -8.46 14.10 10.39
C CYS A 332 -9.59 13.06 10.26
N LEU A 333 -9.27 11.78 10.00
CA LEU A 333 -10.26 10.70 10.00
C LEU A 333 -10.73 10.34 11.42
N GLU A 334 -9.79 10.35 12.39
CA GLU A 334 -10.07 9.93 13.77
C GLU A 334 -10.81 11.02 14.57
N LYS A 335 -10.35 12.27 14.47
CA LYS A 335 -10.79 13.38 15.32
C LYS A 335 -11.02 14.64 14.52
N LYS A 336 -11.72 15.57 15.13
CA LYS A 336 -11.75 16.96 14.67
C LYS A 336 -10.36 17.57 14.91
N VAL A 337 -9.60 17.74 13.84
CA VAL A 337 -8.20 18.17 13.92
C VAL A 337 -8.02 19.47 14.71
N TRP A 338 -8.99 20.39 14.61
CA TRP A 338 -8.96 21.70 15.31
C TRP A 338 -9.19 21.64 16.83
N GLU A 339 -9.56 20.47 17.37
CA GLU A 339 -9.68 20.23 18.81
C GLU A 339 -8.41 19.61 19.43
N THR A 340 -7.36 19.37 18.62
CA THR A 340 -6.11 18.76 19.06
C THR A 340 -5.07 19.80 19.46
N GLU A 341 -4.25 19.50 20.48
CA GLU A 341 -3.16 20.37 20.93
C GLU A 341 -2.08 20.56 19.83
N GLU A 342 -1.89 19.54 19.03
CA GLU A 342 -0.97 19.55 17.89
C GLU A 342 -1.39 20.58 16.83
N TYR A 343 -2.69 20.73 16.60
CA TYR A 343 -3.23 21.73 15.67
C TYR A 343 -3.04 23.14 16.22
N GLU A 344 -3.34 23.37 17.49
CA GLU A 344 -3.09 24.67 18.11
C GLU A 344 -1.62 25.06 18.03
N SER A 345 -0.73 24.13 18.32
CA SER A 345 0.73 24.34 18.19
C SER A 345 1.12 24.66 16.74
N ALA A 346 0.54 23.96 15.76
CA ALA A 346 0.78 24.23 14.34
C ALA A 346 0.31 25.64 13.94
N ILE A 347 -0.89 26.04 14.32
CA ILE A 347 -1.45 27.39 14.03
C ILE A 347 -0.60 28.49 14.67
N GLN A 348 -0.09 28.27 15.89
CA GLN A 348 0.82 29.24 16.54
C GLN A 348 2.13 29.39 15.75
N LEU A 349 2.68 28.29 15.23
CA LEU A 349 3.89 28.33 14.39
C LEU A 349 3.62 29.01 13.04
N VAL A 350 2.47 28.77 12.40
CA VAL A 350 2.08 29.45 11.16
C VAL A 350 1.93 30.96 11.39
N ARG A 351 1.41 31.39 12.55
CA ARG A 351 1.37 32.81 12.94
C ARG A 351 2.74 33.47 13.11
N MET A 352 3.82 32.68 13.20
CA MET A 352 5.20 33.17 13.28
C MET A 352 5.96 33.05 11.95
N MET A 353 5.34 32.50 10.91
CA MET A 353 5.97 32.25 9.62
C MET A 353 6.44 33.53 8.93
N ALA A 354 7.54 33.44 8.20
CA ALA A 354 8.07 34.55 7.41
C ALA A 354 7.16 34.86 6.20
N LYS A 355 7.25 36.09 5.69
CA LYS A 355 6.41 36.57 4.57
C LYS A 355 6.60 35.71 3.32
N ASP A 356 7.88 35.49 2.93
CA ASP A 356 8.21 34.78 1.69
C ASP A 356 7.73 33.31 1.72
N GLU A 357 7.87 32.66 2.87
CA GLU A 357 7.37 31.29 3.09
C GLU A 357 5.84 31.24 2.99
N LEU A 358 5.16 32.23 3.59
CA LEU A 358 3.71 32.31 3.60
C LEU A 358 3.16 32.52 2.17
N VAL A 359 3.77 33.41 1.39
CA VAL A 359 3.39 33.67 0.00
C VAL A 359 3.52 32.40 -0.86
N VAL A 360 4.65 31.68 -0.76
CA VAL A 360 4.87 30.43 -1.50
C VAL A 360 3.83 29.37 -1.14
N ILE A 361 3.45 29.28 0.14
CA ILE A 361 2.43 28.31 0.57
C ILE A 361 1.04 28.72 0.07
N LEU A 362 0.71 30.01 0.12
CA LEU A 362 -0.57 30.51 -0.41
C LEU A 362 -0.69 30.28 -1.92
N GLU A 363 0.38 30.49 -2.69
CA GLU A 363 0.41 30.19 -4.13
C GLU A 363 0.11 28.71 -4.39
N LYS A 364 0.73 27.80 -3.62
CA LYS A 364 0.43 26.36 -3.69
C LYS A 364 -1.03 26.05 -3.33
N CYS A 365 -1.58 26.71 -2.31
CA CYS A 365 -2.97 26.51 -1.92
C CYS A 365 -3.95 26.96 -3.00
N VAL A 366 -3.68 28.09 -3.66
CA VAL A 366 -4.46 28.55 -4.81
C VAL A 366 -4.40 27.56 -5.96
N GLU A 367 -3.19 27.04 -6.29
CA GLU A 367 -3.01 26.01 -7.31
C GLU A 367 -3.81 24.73 -6.99
N ILE A 368 -3.75 24.24 -5.75
CA ILE A 368 -4.49 23.05 -5.29
C ILE A 368 -5.99 23.26 -5.43
N ILE A 369 -6.51 24.39 -4.96
CA ILE A 369 -7.94 24.68 -5.00
C ILE A 369 -8.43 24.92 -6.43
N THR A 370 -7.66 25.60 -7.26
CA THR A 370 -8.01 25.87 -8.66
C THR A 370 -8.00 24.59 -9.50
N SER A 371 -7.15 23.63 -9.18
CA SER A 371 -7.14 22.30 -9.82
C SER A 371 -8.31 21.41 -9.40
N SER A 372 -9.01 21.75 -8.31
CA SER A 372 -10.19 21.01 -7.84
C SER A 372 -11.42 21.33 -8.67
N SER A 373 -12.34 20.36 -8.81
CA SER A 373 -13.60 20.51 -9.55
C SER A 373 -14.72 21.18 -8.73
N SER A 374 -14.46 21.51 -7.45
CA SER A 374 -15.50 22.00 -6.54
C SER A 374 -15.92 23.44 -6.83
N GLU A 375 -17.23 23.64 -7.02
CA GLU A 375 -17.79 25.01 -7.15
C GLU A 375 -17.77 25.78 -5.84
N GLN A 376 -17.93 25.12 -4.71
CA GLN A 376 -17.94 25.75 -3.39
C GLN A 376 -16.59 26.34 -3.00
N LEU A 377 -15.49 25.80 -3.52
CA LEU A 377 -14.14 26.29 -3.25
C LEU A 377 -13.71 27.47 -4.14
N LYS A 378 -14.52 27.88 -5.13
CA LYS A 378 -14.22 29.06 -5.96
C LYS A 378 -14.16 30.37 -5.16
N ILE A 379 -15.08 30.52 -4.19
CA ILE A 379 -15.11 31.71 -3.31
C ILE A 379 -13.88 31.76 -2.40
N PRO A 380 -13.50 30.68 -1.68
CA PRO A 380 -12.25 30.62 -0.94
C PRO A 380 -11.00 30.88 -1.80
N SER A 381 -10.95 30.35 -3.03
CA SER A 381 -9.83 30.59 -3.95
C SER A 381 -9.66 32.08 -4.24
N GLY A 382 -10.73 32.77 -4.61
CA GLY A 382 -10.69 34.22 -4.88
C GLY A 382 -10.25 35.04 -3.65
N LYS A 383 -10.60 34.62 -2.43
CA LYS A 383 -10.09 35.26 -1.21
C LYS A 383 -8.60 35.04 -0.99
N LEU A 384 -8.09 33.84 -1.25
CA LEU A 384 -6.65 33.57 -1.16
C LEU A 384 -5.85 34.38 -2.20
N GLU A 385 -6.36 34.53 -3.41
CA GLU A 385 -5.78 35.38 -4.44
C GLU A 385 -5.74 36.86 -3.99
N GLN A 386 -6.83 37.38 -3.38
CA GLN A 386 -6.86 38.72 -2.82
C GLN A 386 -5.79 38.91 -1.72
N TYR A 387 -5.60 37.93 -0.84
CA TYR A 387 -4.53 37.99 0.16
C TYR A 387 -3.13 37.98 -0.49
N LEU A 388 -2.91 37.18 -1.52
CA LEU A 388 -1.65 37.20 -2.28
C LEU A 388 -1.36 38.57 -2.89
N ASP A 389 -2.36 39.19 -3.50
CA ASP A 389 -2.21 40.54 -4.08
C ASP A 389 -1.92 41.58 -3.00
N GLN A 390 -2.54 41.48 -1.84
CA GLN A 390 -2.24 42.35 -0.69
C GLN A 390 -0.80 42.18 -0.19
N PHE A 391 -0.27 40.95 -0.12
CA PHE A 391 1.14 40.70 0.23
C PHE A 391 2.11 41.27 -0.81
N ARG A 392 1.78 41.16 -2.11
CA ARG A 392 2.57 41.73 -3.21
C ARG A 392 2.57 43.27 -3.16
N ASN A 393 1.42 43.89 -2.85
CA ASN A 393 1.30 45.35 -2.72
C ASN A 393 2.11 45.88 -1.52
N LEU A 394 2.16 45.15 -0.40
CA LEU A 394 3.04 45.49 0.72
C LEU A 394 4.53 45.49 0.33
N GLU A 395 4.95 44.71 -0.66
CA GLU A 395 6.31 44.77 -1.21
C GLU A 395 6.57 46.04 -2.02
N ALA A 396 5.61 46.42 -2.83
CA ALA A 396 5.71 47.63 -3.65
C ALA A 396 5.79 48.89 -2.76
N GLU A 397 5.01 48.95 -1.67
CA GLU A 397 5.08 50.04 -0.69
C GLU A 397 6.42 50.07 0.09
N ALA A 398 6.97 48.89 0.45
CA ALA A 398 8.25 48.80 1.16
C ALA A 398 9.45 49.21 0.27
N ASN A 399 9.38 48.95 -1.02
CA ASN A 399 10.43 49.34 -1.99
C ASN A 399 10.31 50.81 -2.44
N GLY A 400 9.16 51.44 -2.25
CA GLY A 400 8.89 52.82 -2.57
C GLY A 400 9.00 53.84 -1.43
N GLY A 401 9.04 53.36 -0.20
CA GLY A 401 9.10 54.20 1.01
C GLY A 401 10.53 54.35 1.55
N GLN A 402 11.00 55.60 1.58
CA GLN A 402 12.23 55.95 2.25
C GLN A 402 12.23 55.42 3.69
N ALA A 403 13.26 54.69 4.04
CA ALA A 403 13.52 54.26 5.43
C ALA A 403 13.51 55.51 6.33
N GLU A 404 12.52 55.59 7.23
CA GLU A 404 12.63 56.56 8.32
C GLU A 404 13.90 56.27 9.13
N PRO A 405 14.76 57.23 9.31
CA PRO A 405 16.05 57.03 9.98
C PRO A 405 15.82 56.67 11.44
N ILE A 406 16.45 55.60 11.89
CA ILE A 406 16.56 55.16 13.27
C ILE A 406 17.35 56.25 14.03
N SER A 407 16.66 57.34 14.37
CA SER A 407 17.27 58.44 15.17
C SER A 407 17.22 58.21 16.69
N SER A 408 16.63 57.07 17.13
CA SER A 408 16.49 56.81 18.58
C SER A 408 17.63 56.06 19.25
N LEU A 409 18.62 55.56 18.48
CA LEU A 409 19.76 54.82 19.05
C LEU A 409 20.93 55.71 19.44
N GLN A 410 21.00 56.95 18.93
CA GLN A 410 22.11 57.88 19.28
C GLN A 410 21.88 58.71 20.54
N GLU A 411 20.66 58.80 21.06
CA GLU A 411 20.41 59.51 22.34
C GLU A 411 20.62 58.63 23.59
N LEU A 412 20.73 57.31 23.44
CA LEU A 412 20.96 56.38 24.57
C LEU A 412 22.42 56.32 25.08
N GLN A 413 23.35 56.91 24.37
CA GLN A 413 24.78 56.88 24.77
C GLN A 413 25.21 57.99 25.77
N LYS A 414 24.29 58.87 26.22
CA LYS A 414 24.65 60.01 27.04
C LYS A 414 24.09 60.01 28.49
N LYS A 415 23.42 58.96 28.95
CA LYS A 415 22.90 58.92 30.33
C LYS A 415 23.43 57.72 31.10
N THR A 416 24.42 57.98 31.96
CA THR A 416 25.15 57.01 32.80
C THR A 416 24.45 56.69 34.12
N ASP A 417 23.12 56.78 34.23
CA ASP A 417 22.40 56.51 35.47
C ASP A 417 21.57 55.21 35.36
N LEU A 418 21.94 54.25 36.19
CA LEU A 418 21.39 52.89 36.19
C LEU A 418 19.87 52.89 36.41
N TYR A 419 19.34 53.83 37.17
CA TYR A 419 17.95 54.00 37.46
C TYR A 419 17.15 54.47 36.23
N HIS A 420 17.73 55.42 35.47
CA HIS A 420 17.13 55.89 34.22
C HIS A 420 17.15 54.81 33.13
N LEU A 421 18.21 53.98 33.12
CA LEU A 421 18.32 52.87 32.17
C LEU A 421 17.28 51.79 32.49
N GLN A 422 17.06 51.51 33.77
CA GLN A 422 16.03 50.54 34.20
C GLN A 422 14.63 51.05 33.96
N LYS A 423 14.37 52.34 34.14
CA LYS A 423 13.08 53.00 33.85
C LYS A 423 12.81 53.01 32.34
N THR A 424 13.79 53.37 31.52
CA THR A 424 13.69 53.35 30.05
C THR A 424 13.50 51.92 29.52
N LEU A 425 14.12 50.90 30.10
CA LEU A 425 13.89 49.49 29.77
C LEU A 425 12.49 49.03 30.15
N LEU A 426 11.93 49.49 31.27
CA LEU A 426 10.54 49.21 31.67
C LEU A 426 9.55 49.93 30.74
N GLU A 427 9.78 51.20 30.43
CA GLU A 427 8.97 51.97 29.47
C GLU A 427 9.05 51.41 28.06
N MET A 428 10.24 50.92 27.63
CA MET A 428 10.40 50.17 26.38
C MET A 428 9.69 48.81 26.40
N LYS A 429 9.64 48.14 27.56
CA LYS A 429 8.93 46.88 27.73
C LYS A 429 7.41 47.08 27.69
N GLU A 430 6.91 48.21 28.27
CA GLU A 430 5.52 48.62 28.19
C GLU A 430 5.15 49.15 26.81
N SER A 431 6.03 49.92 26.16
CA SER A 431 5.85 50.37 24.78
C SER A 431 5.88 49.22 23.77
N ARG A 432 6.67 48.15 24.05
CA ARG A 432 6.62 46.93 23.26
C ARG A 432 5.31 46.16 23.43
N LYS A 433 4.65 46.23 24.57
CA LYS A 433 3.28 45.69 24.78
C LYS A 433 2.22 46.48 24.03
N LEU A 434 2.47 47.76 23.75
CA LEU A 434 1.58 48.65 22.99
C LEU A 434 1.98 48.84 21.53
N LYS A 435 2.96 48.07 21.01
CA LYS A 435 3.27 48.11 19.58
C LYS A 435 2.04 47.70 18.79
N LYS A 436 1.45 48.66 18.05
CA LYS A 436 0.50 48.38 17.02
C LYS A 436 1.07 47.31 16.08
N LEU A 437 0.35 46.21 15.86
CA LEU A 437 0.69 45.21 14.90
C LEU A 437 1.06 45.86 13.56
N THR A 438 2.12 45.40 12.93
CA THR A 438 2.48 45.85 11.59
C THR A 438 1.38 45.46 10.59
N LYS A 439 1.29 46.17 9.47
CA LYS A 439 0.33 45.82 8.37
C LYS A 439 0.49 44.34 7.98
N PHE A 440 1.72 43.86 7.91
CA PHE A 440 2.03 42.46 7.61
C PHE A 440 1.50 41.49 8.69
N GLU A 441 1.72 41.80 9.96
CA GLU A 441 1.22 40.94 11.06
C GLU A 441 -0.31 40.87 11.07
N MET A 442 -1.00 41.98 10.83
CA MET A 442 -2.46 41.97 10.74
C MET A 442 -2.93 41.08 9.60
N LEU A 443 -2.38 41.25 8.40
CA LEU A 443 -2.72 40.46 7.23
C LEU A 443 -2.41 38.97 7.44
N ARG A 444 -1.29 38.65 8.08
CA ARG A 444 -0.93 37.27 8.43
C ARG A 444 -1.96 36.65 9.39
N PHE A 445 -2.41 37.37 10.41
CA PHE A 445 -3.45 36.89 11.31
C PHE A 445 -4.77 36.64 10.57
N GLU A 446 -5.20 37.56 9.70
CA GLU A 446 -6.40 37.40 8.90
C GLU A 446 -6.35 36.15 8.01
N VAL A 447 -5.21 35.90 7.38
CA VAL A 447 -4.99 34.69 6.56
C VAL A 447 -5.06 33.43 7.41
N VAL A 448 -4.40 33.40 8.56
CA VAL A 448 -4.42 32.23 9.45
C VAL A 448 -5.83 31.97 9.98
N ASP A 449 -6.56 33.01 10.39
CA ASP A 449 -7.95 32.87 10.84
C ASP A 449 -8.88 32.42 9.71
N PHE A 450 -8.63 32.88 8.48
CA PHE A 450 -9.35 32.39 7.30
C PHE A 450 -9.08 30.90 7.04
N VAL A 451 -7.82 30.47 7.11
CA VAL A 451 -7.44 29.05 6.95
C VAL A 451 -8.04 28.19 8.06
N ASP A 452 -8.03 28.66 9.32
CA ASP A 452 -8.70 27.96 10.43
C ASP A 452 -10.20 27.81 10.17
N GLY A 453 -10.84 28.87 9.64
CA GLY A 453 -12.23 28.82 9.20
C GLY A 453 -12.49 27.76 8.11
N LEU A 454 -11.61 27.64 7.11
CA LEU A 454 -11.72 26.61 6.09
C LEU A 454 -11.57 25.19 6.68
N VAL A 455 -10.62 25.00 7.57
CA VAL A 455 -10.40 23.73 8.27
C VAL A 455 -11.65 23.30 9.05
N ARG A 456 -12.23 24.20 9.84
CA ARG A 456 -13.44 23.91 10.64
C ARG A 456 -14.65 23.59 9.79
N ASN A 457 -14.78 24.26 8.63
CA ASN A 457 -15.95 24.09 7.76
C ASN A 457 -15.87 22.81 6.91
N TYR A 458 -14.67 22.40 6.45
CA TYR A 458 -14.52 21.34 5.44
C TYR A 458 -13.80 20.08 5.91
N LEU A 459 -13.04 20.11 7.02
CA LEU A 459 -12.30 18.94 7.50
C LEU A 459 -12.98 18.19 8.66
N ALA A 460 -14.31 18.25 8.73
CA ALA A 460 -15.05 17.42 9.69
C ALA A 460 -14.77 15.92 9.43
N PRO A 461 -14.62 15.09 10.49
CA PRO A 461 -14.40 13.65 10.31
C PRO A 461 -15.51 12.98 9.49
N ALA A 462 -15.12 12.03 8.64
CA ALA A 462 -16.05 11.33 7.76
C ALA A 462 -17.18 10.60 8.50
N GLU A 463 -16.93 10.12 9.72
CA GLU A 463 -17.93 9.45 10.57
C GLU A 463 -19.10 10.35 10.98
N MET A 464 -18.95 11.68 10.84
CA MET A 464 -20.04 12.62 11.05
C MET A 464 -20.97 12.76 9.85
N GLN A 465 -20.53 12.33 8.68
CA GLN A 465 -21.33 12.40 7.45
C GLN A 465 -22.34 11.27 7.41
N THR A 466 -23.53 11.56 6.88
CA THR A 466 -24.56 10.54 6.69
C THR A 466 -24.17 9.61 5.54
N LEU A 467 -24.46 8.31 5.67
CA LEU A 467 -24.15 7.27 4.71
C LEU A 467 -22.64 7.05 4.47
N HIS A 468 -21.76 7.52 5.37
CA HIS A 468 -20.32 7.28 5.24
C HIS A 468 -19.99 5.78 5.24
N GLU A 469 -20.77 4.93 5.93
CA GLU A 469 -20.58 3.48 5.99
C GLU A 469 -20.65 2.81 4.61
N VAL A 470 -21.32 3.44 3.65
CA VAL A 470 -21.39 2.93 2.26
C VAL A 470 -20.05 3.01 1.55
N MET A 471 -19.25 4.04 1.85
CA MET A 471 -17.96 4.29 1.18
C MET A 471 -16.75 3.90 2.04
N TYR A 472 -16.88 3.93 3.37
CA TYR A 472 -15.77 3.69 4.31
C TYR A 472 -15.79 2.28 4.89
N PHE A 473 -14.74 1.52 4.60
CA PHE A 473 -14.53 0.21 5.20
C PHE A 473 -13.90 0.33 6.59
N SER A 474 -14.55 -0.25 7.61
CA SER A 474 -14.16 -0.10 9.02
C SER A 474 -13.77 -1.41 9.72
N ALA A 475 -13.93 -2.58 9.09
CA ALA A 475 -13.70 -3.89 9.72
C ALA A 475 -12.19 -4.23 9.82
N ALA A 476 -11.44 -3.50 10.66
CA ALA A 476 -10.01 -3.68 10.85
C ALA A 476 -9.63 -5.07 11.41
N ASN A 477 -10.48 -5.67 12.26
CA ASN A 477 -10.21 -6.98 12.85
C ASN A 477 -10.30 -8.09 11.80
N THR A 478 -11.33 -8.08 10.96
CA THR A 478 -11.49 -9.03 9.85
C THR A 478 -10.32 -8.94 8.88
N LEU A 479 -9.90 -7.71 8.54
CA LEU A 479 -8.73 -7.52 7.70
C LEU A 479 -7.45 -8.07 8.35
N ARG A 480 -7.25 -7.86 9.65
CA ARG A 480 -6.10 -8.44 10.38
C ARG A 480 -6.11 -9.95 10.37
N GLU A 481 -7.25 -10.58 10.55
CA GLU A 481 -7.40 -12.03 10.47
C GLU A 481 -7.00 -12.58 9.11
N HIS A 482 -7.39 -11.90 8.02
CA HIS A 482 -7.01 -12.28 6.66
C HIS A 482 -5.52 -12.04 6.36
N LEU A 483 -4.94 -10.95 6.84
CA LEU A 483 -3.53 -10.60 6.59
C LEU A 483 -2.56 -11.35 7.49
N ASN A 484 -2.94 -11.62 8.73
CA ASN A 484 -2.15 -12.43 9.66
C ASN A 484 -2.43 -13.91 9.42
N ALA A 485 -2.00 -14.43 8.28
CA ALA A 485 -2.12 -15.84 7.99
C ALA A 485 -1.39 -16.66 9.03
N ALA A 486 -2.12 -17.16 10.02
CA ALA A 486 -1.70 -18.19 10.93
C ALA A 486 -2.33 -19.52 10.46
N PRO A 487 -1.77 -20.18 9.41
CA PRO A 487 -2.38 -21.37 8.79
C PRO A 487 -2.61 -22.46 9.84
N ARG A 488 -1.81 -22.46 10.86
CA ARG A 488 -1.92 -23.38 11.96
C ARG A 488 -3.11 -23.11 12.87
N VAL A 489 -3.38 -21.86 13.21
CA VAL A 489 -4.57 -21.45 13.97
C VAL A 489 -5.82 -21.76 13.16
N ALA A 490 -5.80 -21.47 11.84
CA ALA A 490 -6.89 -21.80 10.94
C ALA A 490 -7.15 -23.31 10.88
N LEU A 491 -6.10 -24.15 10.74
CA LEU A 491 -6.21 -25.60 10.76
C LEU A 491 -6.73 -26.12 12.11
N HIS A 492 -6.20 -25.59 13.22
CA HIS A 492 -6.69 -25.93 14.56
C HIS A 492 -8.17 -25.59 14.72
N THR A 493 -8.58 -24.41 14.30
CA THR A 493 -9.99 -23.99 14.34
C THR A 493 -10.87 -24.89 13.47
N ALA A 494 -10.44 -25.20 12.23
CA ALA A 494 -11.18 -26.07 11.32
C ALA A 494 -11.36 -27.48 11.89
N LEU A 495 -10.30 -28.06 12.45
CA LEU A 495 -10.31 -29.41 13.01
C LEU A 495 -11.07 -29.49 14.35
N ASN A 496 -10.98 -28.44 15.16
CA ASN A 496 -11.65 -28.41 16.48
C ASN A 496 -13.12 -27.98 16.37
N ASN A 497 -13.43 -27.06 15.45
CA ASN A 497 -14.79 -26.56 15.23
C ASN A 497 -15.12 -26.49 13.73
N PRO A 498 -15.45 -27.63 13.09
CA PRO A 498 -15.76 -27.68 11.67
C PRO A 498 -16.99 -26.84 11.29
N TYR A 499 -17.90 -26.56 12.23
CA TYR A 499 -19.05 -25.67 12.01
C TYR A 499 -18.61 -24.27 11.58
N PHE A 500 -17.48 -23.78 12.09
CA PHE A 500 -16.99 -22.42 11.77
C PHE A 500 -16.86 -22.18 10.24
N TYR A 501 -16.34 -23.17 9.52
CA TYR A 501 -16.16 -23.08 8.06
C TYR A 501 -17.33 -23.68 7.27
N LEU A 502 -17.84 -24.83 7.70
CA LEU A 502 -18.85 -25.57 6.92
C LEU A 502 -20.28 -25.05 7.09
N LYS A 503 -20.55 -24.31 8.19
CA LYS A 503 -21.87 -23.73 8.50
C LYS A 503 -23.03 -24.74 8.49
N ASN A 504 -22.75 -26.02 8.72
CA ASN A 504 -23.75 -27.07 8.77
C ASN A 504 -24.27 -27.23 10.21
N GLU A 505 -25.57 -27.05 10.40
CA GLU A 505 -26.22 -27.10 11.73
C GLU A 505 -26.00 -28.43 12.45
N SER A 506 -25.85 -29.57 11.75
CA SER A 506 -25.55 -30.88 12.34
C SER A 506 -24.18 -30.95 13.05
N LEU A 507 -23.27 -30.00 12.73
CA LEU A 507 -21.94 -29.90 13.33
C LEU A 507 -21.89 -28.99 14.57
N LYS A 508 -23.02 -28.36 14.90
CA LYS A 508 -23.12 -27.45 16.02
C LYS A 508 -23.20 -28.28 17.32
N THR A 509 -22.15 -28.19 18.13
CA THR A 509 -22.06 -28.90 19.41
C THR A 509 -21.70 -27.93 20.51
N ASP A 510 -22.09 -28.26 21.74
CA ASP A 510 -21.65 -27.53 22.92
C ASP A 510 -20.14 -27.63 23.11
N ALA A 511 -19.54 -26.66 23.79
CA ALA A 511 -18.11 -26.59 24.01
C ALA A 511 -17.60 -27.88 24.70
N GLY A 512 -16.69 -28.60 24.03
CA GLY A 512 -16.08 -29.83 24.54
C GLY A 512 -16.70 -31.14 24.03
N CYS A 513 -17.88 -31.11 23.39
CA CYS A 513 -18.48 -32.33 22.84
C CYS A 513 -17.94 -32.64 21.43
N ILE A 514 -17.89 -33.94 21.09
CA ILE A 514 -17.54 -34.40 19.75
C ILE A 514 -18.84 -34.74 19.02
N SER A 515 -19.08 -34.06 17.88
CA SER A 515 -20.22 -34.40 17.04
C SER A 515 -19.96 -35.68 16.25
N ASN A 516 -20.91 -36.59 16.29
CA ASN A 516 -20.88 -37.85 15.53
C ASN A 516 -20.91 -37.58 13.99
N ALA A 517 -21.50 -36.45 13.57
CA ALA A 517 -21.57 -36.04 12.18
C ALA A 517 -20.31 -35.30 11.68
N ALA A 518 -19.31 -35.11 12.57
CA ALA A 518 -18.06 -34.43 12.18
C ALA A 518 -17.24 -35.31 11.22
N PRO A 519 -16.44 -34.69 10.32
CA PRO A 519 -15.48 -35.41 9.50
C PRO A 519 -14.52 -36.27 10.34
N ASP A 520 -14.12 -37.43 9.82
CA ASP A 520 -13.27 -38.41 10.54
C ASP A 520 -11.98 -37.78 11.08
N ILE A 521 -11.35 -36.90 10.30
CA ILE A 521 -10.15 -36.19 10.75
C ILE A 521 -10.43 -35.28 11.95
N CYS A 522 -11.61 -34.66 12.04
CA CYS A 522 -11.99 -33.81 13.17
C CYS A 522 -12.22 -34.63 14.42
N ILE A 523 -12.85 -35.82 14.30
CA ILE A 523 -13.04 -36.75 15.39
C ILE A 523 -11.68 -37.25 15.92
N ALA A 524 -10.83 -37.75 15.02
CA ALA A 524 -9.48 -38.19 15.34
C ALA A 524 -8.65 -37.08 16.01
N TYR A 525 -8.77 -35.84 15.48
CA TYR A 525 -8.05 -34.69 16.01
C TYR A 525 -8.47 -34.32 17.43
N LYS A 526 -9.78 -34.28 17.72
CA LYS A 526 -10.29 -34.00 19.07
C LYS A 526 -9.84 -35.06 20.09
N LEU A 527 -9.96 -36.34 19.72
CA LEU A 527 -9.46 -37.43 20.56
C LEU A 527 -7.96 -37.34 20.82
N HIS A 528 -7.16 -36.98 19.78
CA HIS A 528 -5.73 -36.75 19.92
C HIS A 528 -5.41 -35.62 20.91
N LEU A 529 -6.25 -34.58 21.02
CA LEU A 529 -6.03 -33.48 21.98
C LEU A 529 -6.15 -33.95 23.43
N GLU A 530 -6.96 -34.96 23.69
CA GLU A 530 -7.16 -35.56 25.04
C GLU A 530 -6.03 -36.51 25.41
N CYS A 531 -5.28 -37.02 24.45
CA CYS A 531 -4.17 -37.93 24.68
C CYS A 531 -2.90 -37.20 25.17
N GLY A 532 -2.04 -37.95 25.87
CA GLY A 532 -0.72 -37.49 26.28
C GLY A 532 0.27 -37.28 25.10
N ARG A 533 1.55 -37.11 25.44
CA ARG A 533 2.62 -36.92 24.44
C ARG A 533 2.85 -38.12 23.53
N LEU A 534 2.66 -39.30 24.05
CA LEU A 534 2.80 -40.57 23.34
C LEU A 534 1.42 -41.22 23.29
N ILE A 535 0.91 -41.47 22.11
CA ILE A 535 -0.44 -41.97 21.85
C ILE A 535 -0.34 -43.41 21.37
N ASN A 536 -1.04 -44.34 22.07
CA ASN A 536 -1.20 -45.70 21.62
C ASN A 536 -2.25 -45.75 20.49
N LEU A 537 -1.90 -46.32 19.36
CA LEU A 537 -2.78 -46.39 18.19
C LEU A 537 -4.01 -47.26 18.42
N VAL A 538 -3.89 -48.34 19.25
CA VAL A 538 -5.02 -49.23 19.54
C VAL A 538 -6.06 -48.54 20.40
N ASP A 539 -5.63 -47.91 21.50
CA ASP A 539 -6.54 -47.14 22.37
C ASP A 539 -7.23 -46.00 21.63
N TRP A 540 -6.50 -45.35 20.73
CA TRP A 540 -7.05 -44.26 19.91
C TRP A 540 -8.05 -44.77 18.86
N LEU A 541 -7.81 -45.95 18.26
CA LEU A 541 -8.75 -46.61 17.35
C LEU A 541 -10.04 -46.99 18.07
N GLU A 542 -9.93 -47.57 19.31
CA GLU A 542 -11.09 -47.92 20.11
C GLU A 542 -11.94 -46.69 20.47
N ALA A 543 -11.29 -45.61 20.89
CA ALA A 543 -11.98 -44.35 21.15
C ALA A 543 -12.66 -43.77 19.87
N PHE A 544 -11.98 -43.81 18.73
CA PHE A 544 -12.54 -43.39 17.45
C PHE A 544 -13.74 -44.24 17.04
N SER A 545 -13.62 -45.57 17.13
CA SER A 545 -14.68 -46.50 16.78
C SER A 545 -15.92 -46.28 17.65
N THR A 546 -15.73 -46.03 18.94
CA THR A 546 -16.83 -45.73 19.87
C THR A 546 -17.64 -44.52 19.45
N VAL A 547 -16.97 -43.43 19.01
CA VAL A 547 -17.65 -42.21 18.54
C VAL A 547 -18.40 -42.47 17.23
N VAL A 548 -17.78 -43.19 16.30
CA VAL A 548 -18.37 -43.47 14.97
C VAL A 548 -19.55 -44.43 15.07
N ILE A 549 -19.44 -45.52 15.87
CA ILE A 549 -20.54 -46.50 16.06
C ILE A 549 -21.73 -45.85 16.76
N ALA A 550 -21.48 -44.98 17.74
CA ALA A 550 -22.56 -44.25 18.42
C ALA A 550 -23.35 -43.36 17.44
N ALA A 551 -22.77 -42.97 16.28
CA ALA A 551 -23.43 -42.24 15.21
C ALA A 551 -24.39 -43.16 14.39
N GLU A 552 -23.95 -44.39 14.09
CA GLU A 552 -24.67 -45.30 13.21
C GLU A 552 -25.79 -46.09 13.93
N ASN A 553 -25.55 -46.49 15.19
CA ASN A 553 -26.51 -47.27 15.96
C ASN A 553 -26.46 -46.92 17.47
N PRO A 554 -27.36 -46.06 17.97
CA PRO A 554 -27.35 -45.65 19.39
C PRO A 554 -27.66 -46.78 20.40
N ASN A 555 -28.09 -47.97 19.96
CA ASN A 555 -28.47 -49.10 20.82
C ASN A 555 -27.57 -50.35 20.71
N SER A 556 -26.45 -50.30 19.99
CA SER A 556 -25.55 -51.44 19.83
C SER A 556 -24.52 -51.48 20.96
N ASN A 557 -24.42 -52.64 21.67
CA ASN A 557 -23.36 -52.91 22.64
C ASN A 557 -22.01 -53.08 21.90
N VAL A 558 -21.06 -52.22 22.23
CA VAL A 558 -19.75 -51.98 21.59
C VAL A 558 -18.75 -53.17 21.69
N LYS A 559 -19.16 -54.41 21.84
CA LYS A 559 -18.20 -55.50 22.16
C LYS A 559 -17.83 -56.44 21.02
N ASP A 560 -18.36 -56.32 19.82
CA ASP A 560 -18.01 -57.23 18.74
C ASP A 560 -17.27 -56.48 17.60
N GLN A 561 -16.08 -56.98 17.31
CA GLN A 561 -15.15 -56.70 16.22
C GLN A 561 -15.30 -55.33 15.50
N ILE A 562 -14.25 -54.52 15.62
CA ILE A 562 -14.14 -53.26 14.85
C ILE A 562 -14.24 -53.61 13.37
N ASP A 563 -15.22 -53.04 12.70
CA ASP A 563 -15.43 -53.22 11.24
C ASP A 563 -14.22 -52.73 10.46
N ASP A 564 -13.81 -53.50 9.46
CA ASP A 564 -12.69 -53.14 8.56
C ASP A 564 -12.86 -51.75 7.90
N ALA A 565 -14.11 -51.35 7.67
CA ALA A 565 -14.44 -50.03 7.15
C ALA A 565 -14.09 -48.90 8.14
N ILE A 566 -14.37 -49.08 9.44
CA ILE A 566 -14.03 -48.11 10.49
C ILE A 566 -12.51 -48.04 10.65
N HIS A 567 -11.83 -49.18 10.57
CA HIS A 567 -10.37 -49.24 10.64
C HIS A 567 -9.74 -48.45 9.46
N ALA A 568 -10.24 -48.63 8.23
CA ALA A 568 -9.79 -47.90 7.06
C ALA A 568 -10.00 -46.36 7.17
N ARG A 569 -11.16 -45.95 7.73
CA ARG A 569 -11.47 -44.51 8.00
C ARG A 569 -10.50 -43.94 9.02
N PHE A 570 -10.19 -44.68 10.09
CA PHE A 570 -9.22 -44.28 11.09
C PHE A 570 -7.81 -44.11 10.51
N ILE A 571 -7.31 -45.12 9.77
CA ILE A 571 -5.99 -45.05 9.12
C ILE A 571 -5.88 -43.82 8.24
N ARG A 572 -6.91 -43.52 7.47
CA ARG A 572 -6.96 -42.33 6.64
C ARG A 572 -6.86 -41.05 7.46
N ALA A 573 -7.66 -40.89 8.49
CA ALA A 573 -7.65 -39.73 9.35
C ALA A 573 -6.31 -39.52 10.06
N VAL A 574 -5.67 -40.63 10.53
CA VAL A 574 -4.34 -40.59 11.14
C VAL A 574 -3.28 -40.20 10.15
N SER A 575 -3.32 -40.72 8.91
CA SER A 575 -2.39 -40.34 7.84
C SER A 575 -2.51 -38.86 7.44
N GLU A 576 -3.72 -38.33 7.42
CA GLU A 576 -3.99 -36.91 7.19
C GLU A 576 -3.42 -36.03 8.32
N LEU A 577 -3.56 -36.45 9.59
CA LEU A 577 -2.97 -35.75 10.74
C LEU A 577 -1.44 -35.80 10.75
N GLU A 578 -0.85 -36.90 10.29
CA GLU A 578 0.59 -37.00 10.10
C GLU A 578 1.08 -36.05 8.99
N LEU A 579 0.40 -36.02 7.85
CA LEU A 579 0.68 -35.11 6.73
C LEU A 579 0.60 -33.65 7.16
N LEU A 580 -0.39 -33.30 7.98
CA LEU A 580 -0.54 -31.95 8.54
C LEU A 580 0.47 -31.64 9.66
N GLY A 581 1.25 -32.61 10.09
CA GLY A 581 2.31 -32.44 11.10
C GLY A 581 1.85 -32.35 12.54
N PHE A 582 0.67 -32.88 12.89
CA PHE A 582 0.18 -32.93 14.28
C PHE A 582 0.74 -34.11 15.07
N ILE A 583 1.06 -35.19 14.37
CA ILE A 583 1.63 -36.41 14.93
C ILE A 583 2.85 -36.85 14.12
N LYS A 584 3.66 -37.72 14.75
CA LYS A 584 4.85 -38.31 14.14
C LYS A 584 5.02 -39.75 14.60
N PRO A 585 5.41 -40.70 13.74
CA PRO A 585 5.70 -42.07 14.18
C PRO A 585 6.77 -42.11 15.26
N SER A 586 6.57 -42.94 16.26
CA SER A 586 7.55 -43.13 17.33
C SER A 586 8.67 -44.06 16.85
N LYS A 587 9.94 -43.65 17.07
CA LYS A 587 11.11 -44.49 16.76
C LYS A 587 11.33 -45.62 17.78
N GLN A 588 10.73 -45.51 18.97
CA GLN A 588 10.96 -46.41 20.08
C GLN A 588 9.90 -47.51 20.22
N LYS A 589 8.66 -47.20 19.79
CA LYS A 589 7.52 -48.12 19.89
C LYS A 589 6.72 -48.06 18.58
N THR A 590 6.58 -49.21 17.93
CA THR A 590 5.89 -49.32 16.63
C THR A 590 4.41 -48.99 16.69
N ASP A 591 3.75 -49.29 17.84
CA ASP A 591 2.30 -49.13 18.03
C ASP A 591 1.94 -47.75 18.62
N HIS A 592 2.90 -46.81 18.65
CA HIS A 592 2.68 -45.49 19.23
C HIS A 592 3.11 -44.39 18.27
N VAL A 593 2.37 -43.29 18.31
CA VAL A 593 2.71 -42.04 17.65
C VAL A 593 2.99 -40.94 18.67
N ALA A 594 3.93 -40.07 18.35
CA ALA A 594 4.25 -38.94 19.21
C ALA A 594 3.43 -37.73 18.77
N ARG A 595 2.73 -37.11 19.71
CA ARG A 595 2.05 -35.84 19.54
C ARG A 595 3.09 -34.73 19.40
N LEU A 596 2.99 -33.94 18.35
CA LEU A 596 3.82 -32.77 18.16
C LEU A 596 3.16 -31.55 18.81
N THR A 597 3.73 -31.14 19.94
CA THR A 597 3.38 -29.87 20.58
C THR A 597 4.26 -28.80 19.98
N TRP A 598 3.67 -27.88 19.30
CA TRP A 598 4.39 -26.73 18.78
C TRP A 598 4.44 -25.70 19.91
N GLY A 599 5.61 -25.17 20.15
CA GLY A 599 5.76 -24.06 21.07
C GLY A 599 4.78 -22.96 20.73
N SER A 600 4.11 -22.43 21.73
CA SER A 600 3.27 -21.24 21.61
C SER A 600 4.10 -20.13 20.97
N CYS A 601 3.74 -19.77 19.75
CA CYS A 601 4.10 -18.47 19.22
C CYS A 601 3.10 -17.44 19.69
#